data_0fe12f6533c89e9e2d8e7c67fe31ef00
#
_entry.id   0fe12f6533c89e9e2d8e7c67fe31ef00
#
_cell.length_a   1.000
_cell.length_b   1.000
_cell.length_c   1.000
_cell.angle_alpha   90.00
_cell.angle_beta   90.00
_cell.angle_gamma   90.00
#
_symmetry.space_group_name_H-M   'P 1'
#
loop_
_entity.id
_entity.type
_entity.pdbx_description
1 polymer ?
#
loop_
_entity_poly.entity_id
_entity_poly.type
_entity_poly.pdbx_seq_one_letter_code
_entity_poly.pdbx_strand_id
1 'polypeptide(L)'
;MVNARVYFLGTGAAMPIARSLPCIALKVDSEIYLFDPGEGCQAKMFKVGLSPLKVKAVFISHAHGDHYLGLPGLVQSMTLSNRREPLVVFAPKQLKEAFTLLLKNGFIRPCFKLDLLSIDENTVYTEPKVLVKPFPVDHGLESYGFSISIGKKTICYTGDTSPTRAVVDHCKGVDVLIHEATFTSLFESEAHEQKHSTALDAAKIALECNAKILVLFHISARHSAEELFYDAYRYFKNTVVALDGMVLIL
;
A
#
# COMPACT_ATOMS: atom_id res chain seq x y z
N MET A 1 -15.86 -16.02 -12.31
CA MET A 1 -15.56 -15.25 -11.07
C MET A 1 -14.13 -14.74 -11.17
N VAL A 2 -13.85 -13.53 -10.72
CA VAL A 2 -12.47 -12.98 -10.67
C VAL A 2 -11.76 -13.62 -9.47
N ASN A 3 -10.57 -14.19 -9.69
CA ASN A 3 -9.75 -14.71 -8.59
C ASN A 3 -8.83 -13.58 -8.11
N ALA A 4 -9.19 -12.97 -7.00
CA ALA A 4 -8.43 -11.84 -6.45
C ALA A 4 -7.92 -12.16 -5.05
N ARG A 5 -6.64 -11.82 -4.80
CA ARG A 5 -5.95 -12.04 -3.52
C ARG A 5 -5.08 -10.85 -3.20
N VAL A 6 -5.10 -10.43 -1.94
CA VAL A 6 -4.20 -9.42 -1.39
C VAL A 6 -3.10 -10.13 -0.60
N TYR A 7 -1.85 -9.92 -0.98
CA TYR A 7 -0.67 -10.41 -0.28
C TYR A 7 -0.05 -9.25 0.49
N PHE A 8 0.10 -9.40 1.79
CA PHE A 8 0.81 -8.46 2.65
C PHE A 8 2.28 -8.89 2.72
N LEU A 9 3.11 -8.36 1.84
CA LEU A 9 4.52 -8.77 1.71
C LEU A 9 5.39 -8.19 2.80
N GLY A 10 5.05 -6.99 3.27
CA GLY A 10 5.64 -6.33 4.42
C GLY A 10 4.59 -5.44 5.07
N THR A 11 4.54 -5.42 6.39
CA THR A 11 3.44 -4.85 7.18
C THR A 11 3.90 -3.87 8.27
N GLY A 12 5.20 -3.66 8.39
CA GLY A 12 5.80 -2.77 9.38
C GLY A 12 5.83 -1.32 8.91
N ALA A 13 6.06 -0.41 9.85
CA ALA A 13 6.46 0.97 9.62
C ALA A 13 7.97 1.08 9.34
N ALA A 14 8.52 2.29 9.30
CA ALA A 14 9.88 2.62 8.84
C ALA A 14 11.05 1.79 9.41
N MET A 15 10.88 1.14 10.55
CA MET A 15 11.92 0.32 11.20
C MET A 15 11.68 -1.17 10.98
N PRO A 16 12.43 -1.86 10.08
CA PRO A 16 12.20 -3.27 9.74
C PRO A 16 12.80 -4.26 10.75
N ILE A 17 12.45 -4.11 12.04
CA ILE A 17 12.98 -4.97 13.12
C ILE A 17 12.23 -6.30 13.17
N ALA A 18 10.92 -6.26 13.38
CA ALA A 18 10.07 -7.46 13.54
C ALA A 18 9.21 -7.73 12.29
N ARG A 19 9.03 -6.73 11.45
CA ARG A 19 8.22 -6.76 10.25
C ARG A 19 8.99 -6.16 9.09
N SER A 20 8.69 -6.59 7.87
CA SER A 20 9.26 -5.98 6.67
C SER A 20 8.58 -4.65 6.37
N LEU A 21 9.28 -3.78 5.65
CA LEU A 21 8.75 -2.49 5.21
C LEU A 21 7.51 -2.65 4.31
N PRO A 22 6.64 -1.63 4.23
CA PRO A 22 5.36 -1.71 3.56
C PRO A 22 5.48 -2.27 2.14
N CYS A 23 4.68 -3.27 1.83
CA CYS A 23 4.50 -3.76 0.47
C CYS A 23 3.23 -4.60 0.38
N ILE A 24 2.27 -4.16 -0.43
CA ILE A 24 1.04 -4.89 -0.70
C ILE A 24 1.04 -5.31 -2.18
N ALA A 25 0.76 -6.59 -2.44
CA ALA A 25 0.56 -7.08 -3.79
C ALA A 25 -0.89 -7.56 -3.97
N LEU A 26 -1.64 -6.87 -4.82
CA LEU A 26 -2.94 -7.30 -5.27
C LEU A 26 -2.75 -8.18 -6.51
N LYS A 27 -3.03 -9.47 -6.39
CA LYS A 27 -3.05 -10.40 -7.52
C LYS A 27 -4.47 -10.61 -8.01
N VAL A 28 -4.71 -10.29 -9.28
CA VAL A 28 -5.99 -10.51 -9.96
C VAL A 28 -5.74 -11.44 -11.14
N ASP A 29 -6.25 -12.66 -11.05
CA ASP A 29 -5.92 -13.77 -11.96
C ASP A 29 -4.38 -13.99 -12.05
N SER A 30 -3.76 -13.64 -13.19
CA SER A 30 -2.30 -13.77 -13.39
C SER A 30 -1.55 -12.45 -13.22
N GLU A 31 -2.23 -11.33 -13.07
CA GLU A 31 -1.65 -9.98 -13.01
C GLU A 31 -1.46 -9.53 -11.58
N ILE A 32 -0.45 -8.70 -11.34
CA ILE A 32 -0.09 -8.17 -10.02
C ILE A 32 -0.06 -6.64 -10.08
N TYR A 33 -0.65 -6.01 -9.08
CA TYR A 33 -0.62 -4.58 -8.83
C TYR A 33 0.04 -4.36 -7.48
N LEU A 34 1.13 -3.59 -7.44
CA LEU A 34 1.88 -3.34 -6.20
C LEU A 34 1.53 -1.98 -5.63
N PHE A 35 1.40 -1.93 -4.32
CA PHE A 35 1.25 -0.71 -3.55
C PHE A 35 2.40 -0.61 -2.56
N ASP A 36 3.07 0.54 -2.56
CA ASP A 36 4.18 0.89 -1.69
C ASP A 36 5.28 -0.20 -1.63
N PRO A 37 6.05 -0.40 -2.71
CA PRO A 37 7.12 -1.38 -2.71
C PRO A 37 8.32 -0.91 -1.88
N GLY A 38 8.25 -1.03 -0.57
CA GLY A 38 9.35 -0.77 0.36
C GLY A 38 10.56 -1.66 0.11
N GLU A 39 11.66 -1.37 0.78
CA GLU A 39 12.90 -2.14 0.64
C GLU A 39 12.67 -3.64 0.91
N GLY A 40 13.27 -4.48 0.08
CA GLY A 40 13.11 -5.94 0.16
C GLY A 40 11.84 -6.51 -0.46
N CYS A 41 10.93 -5.67 -1.02
CA CYS A 41 9.67 -6.08 -1.64
C CYS A 41 9.88 -7.21 -2.67
N GLN A 42 10.85 -7.09 -3.62
CA GLN A 42 11.08 -8.14 -4.61
C GLN A 42 11.51 -9.47 -4.00
N ALA A 43 12.30 -9.47 -2.93
CA ALA A 43 12.70 -10.70 -2.25
C ALA A 43 11.49 -11.40 -1.58
N LYS A 44 10.59 -10.61 -1.01
CA LYS A 44 9.33 -11.11 -0.44
C LYS A 44 8.40 -11.67 -1.51
N MET A 45 8.32 -11.03 -2.68
CA MET A 45 7.56 -11.57 -3.82
C MET A 45 8.04 -12.97 -4.19
N PHE A 46 9.35 -13.15 -4.37
CA PHE A 46 9.92 -14.47 -4.68
C PHE A 46 9.62 -15.49 -3.59
N LYS A 47 9.73 -15.10 -2.32
CA LYS A 47 9.48 -15.99 -1.19
C LYS A 47 8.04 -16.55 -1.16
N VAL A 48 7.05 -15.75 -1.60
CA VAL A 48 5.64 -16.18 -1.64
C VAL A 48 5.22 -16.69 -3.04
N GLY A 49 6.15 -16.89 -3.96
CA GLY A 49 5.88 -17.42 -5.31
C GLY A 49 5.22 -16.40 -6.26
N LEU A 50 5.35 -15.11 -5.99
CA LEU A 50 4.90 -14.06 -6.91
C LEU A 50 6.03 -13.65 -7.85
N SER A 51 5.75 -13.68 -9.16
CA SER A 51 6.73 -13.27 -10.18
C SER A 51 6.69 -11.77 -10.41
N PRO A 52 7.82 -11.04 -10.28
CA PRO A 52 7.91 -9.63 -10.66
C PRO A 52 7.52 -9.37 -12.12
N LEU A 53 7.70 -10.36 -13.02
CA LEU A 53 7.32 -10.23 -14.42
C LEU A 53 5.80 -10.08 -14.65
N LYS A 54 4.99 -10.43 -13.65
CA LYS A 54 3.52 -10.31 -13.69
C LYS A 54 3.01 -8.98 -13.14
N VAL A 55 3.89 -8.11 -12.65
CA VAL A 55 3.49 -6.78 -12.17
C VAL A 55 3.09 -5.91 -13.36
N LYS A 56 1.88 -5.39 -13.35
CA LYS A 56 1.31 -4.49 -14.36
C LYS A 56 1.53 -3.03 -14.00
N ALA A 57 1.27 -2.68 -12.75
CA ALA A 57 1.40 -1.32 -12.26
C ALA A 57 1.93 -1.30 -10.83
N VAL A 58 2.58 -0.19 -10.49
CA VAL A 58 3.03 0.14 -9.13
C VAL A 58 2.42 1.47 -8.74
N PHE A 59 1.90 1.54 -7.52
CA PHE A 59 1.31 2.74 -6.93
C PHE A 59 2.08 3.07 -5.65
N ILE A 60 2.60 4.29 -5.55
CA ILE A 60 3.35 4.75 -4.38
C ILE A 60 2.55 5.86 -3.73
N SER A 61 2.18 5.67 -2.47
CA SER A 61 1.34 6.58 -1.72
C SER A 61 2.03 7.92 -1.46
N HIS A 62 3.30 7.88 -1.04
CA HIS A 62 4.08 9.07 -0.69
C HIS A 62 5.59 8.80 -0.76
N ALA A 63 6.40 9.83 -0.50
CA ALA A 63 7.85 9.79 -0.72
C ALA A 63 8.68 9.47 0.53
N HIS A 64 8.13 8.82 1.58
CA HIS A 64 8.95 8.23 2.63
C HIS A 64 9.64 6.95 2.13
N GLY A 65 10.91 6.76 2.51
CA GLY A 65 11.78 5.72 1.95
C GLY A 65 11.25 4.31 2.10
N ASP A 66 10.59 4.01 3.21
CA ASP A 66 10.00 2.69 3.50
C ASP A 66 8.87 2.30 2.53
N HIS A 67 8.28 3.25 1.79
CA HIS A 67 7.23 2.99 0.82
C HIS A 67 7.72 2.81 -0.62
N TYR A 68 8.97 3.19 -0.97
CA TYR A 68 9.39 3.14 -2.37
C TYR A 68 10.81 2.62 -2.64
N LEU A 69 11.68 2.51 -1.64
CA LEU A 69 13.09 2.15 -1.87
C LEU A 69 13.29 0.73 -2.44
N GLY A 70 12.27 -0.12 -2.42
CA GLY A 70 12.28 -1.41 -3.10
C GLY A 70 12.08 -1.33 -4.61
N LEU A 71 11.57 -0.20 -5.16
CA LEU A 71 11.30 -0.06 -6.59
C LEU A 71 12.56 -0.19 -7.47
N PRO A 72 13.72 0.43 -7.16
CA PRO A 72 14.95 0.22 -7.93
C PRO A 72 15.37 -1.24 -8.04
N GLY A 73 15.36 -1.96 -6.92
CA GLY A 73 15.69 -3.38 -6.88
C GLY A 73 14.68 -4.26 -7.64
N LEU A 74 13.39 -3.91 -7.57
CA LEU A 74 12.34 -4.56 -8.34
C LEU A 74 12.56 -4.40 -9.84
N VAL A 75 12.82 -3.17 -10.33
CA VAL A 75 13.11 -2.88 -11.75
C VAL A 75 14.37 -3.62 -12.21
N GLN A 76 15.41 -3.68 -11.38
CA GLN A 76 16.62 -4.44 -11.69
C GLN A 76 16.32 -5.94 -11.82
N SER A 77 15.54 -6.52 -10.90
CA SER A 77 15.14 -7.93 -10.96
C SER A 77 14.32 -8.23 -12.22
N MET A 78 13.40 -7.34 -12.58
CA MET A 78 12.64 -7.45 -13.85
C MET A 78 13.54 -7.41 -15.08
N THR A 79 14.54 -6.52 -15.06
CA THR A 79 15.53 -6.40 -16.16
C THR A 79 16.36 -7.65 -16.31
N LEU A 80 16.91 -8.18 -15.22
CA LEU A 80 17.69 -9.41 -15.20
C LEU A 80 16.88 -10.65 -15.60
N SER A 81 15.56 -10.58 -15.37
CA SER A 81 14.61 -11.63 -15.79
C SER A 81 14.08 -11.43 -17.23
N ASN A 82 14.69 -10.52 -18.02
CA ASN A 82 14.34 -10.23 -19.41
C ASN A 82 12.88 -9.83 -19.61
N ARG A 83 12.32 -8.99 -18.71
CA ARG A 83 10.98 -8.42 -18.90
C ARG A 83 10.88 -7.74 -20.27
N ARG A 84 9.74 -7.91 -20.95
CA ARG A 84 9.43 -7.23 -22.23
C ARG A 84 8.23 -6.31 -22.10
N GLU A 85 7.29 -6.67 -21.25
CA GLU A 85 6.06 -5.89 -21.04
C GLU A 85 6.36 -4.54 -20.38
N PRO A 86 5.70 -3.46 -20.79
CA PRO A 86 5.80 -2.17 -20.11
C PRO A 86 5.45 -2.26 -18.63
N LEU A 87 6.04 -1.39 -17.82
CA LEU A 87 5.66 -1.16 -16.44
C LEU A 87 5.25 0.30 -16.27
N VAL A 88 4.09 0.53 -15.69
CA VAL A 88 3.68 1.87 -15.27
C VAL A 88 3.84 2.02 -13.76
N VAL A 89 4.39 3.16 -13.34
CA VAL A 89 4.58 3.53 -11.94
C VAL A 89 3.91 4.86 -11.70
N PHE A 90 2.96 4.88 -10.79
CA PHE A 90 2.29 6.08 -10.30
C PHE A 90 2.94 6.49 -8.97
N ALA A 91 3.40 7.74 -8.89
CA ALA A 91 4.08 8.25 -7.71
C ALA A 91 3.79 9.75 -7.53
N PRO A 92 3.93 10.29 -6.31
CA PRO A 92 3.95 11.74 -6.08
C PRO A 92 4.95 12.44 -6.99
N LYS A 93 4.67 13.68 -7.36
CA LYS A 93 5.46 14.43 -8.35
C LYS A 93 6.96 14.47 -8.03
N GLN A 94 7.30 14.76 -6.78
CA GLN A 94 8.71 14.85 -6.33
C GLN A 94 9.45 13.52 -6.51
N LEU A 95 8.79 12.41 -6.20
CA LEU A 95 9.39 11.08 -6.33
C LEU A 95 9.57 10.70 -7.80
N LYS A 96 8.60 11.01 -8.67
CA LYS A 96 8.74 10.85 -10.11
C LYS A 96 9.96 11.60 -10.65
N GLU A 97 10.18 12.84 -10.21
CA GLU A 97 11.34 13.64 -10.61
C GLU A 97 12.66 12.99 -10.18
N ALA A 98 12.74 12.50 -8.93
CA ALA A 98 13.91 11.77 -8.41
C ALA A 98 14.20 10.51 -9.22
N PHE A 99 13.20 9.67 -9.49
CA PHE A 99 13.38 8.48 -10.32
C PHE A 99 13.77 8.81 -11.77
N THR A 100 13.25 9.89 -12.31
CA THR A 100 13.66 10.36 -13.65
C THR A 100 15.15 10.69 -13.71
N LEU A 101 15.72 11.29 -12.65
CA LEU A 101 17.15 11.54 -12.55
C LEU A 101 17.96 10.24 -12.45
N LEU A 102 17.49 9.25 -11.68
CA LEU A 102 18.15 7.93 -11.59
C LEU A 102 18.22 7.23 -12.94
N LEU A 103 17.15 7.30 -13.74
CA LEU A 103 17.11 6.75 -15.09
C LEU A 103 18.05 7.51 -16.04
N LYS A 104 17.99 8.85 -16.06
CA LYS A 104 18.83 9.70 -16.93
C LYS A 104 20.33 9.50 -16.66
N ASN A 105 20.72 9.35 -15.40
CA ASN A 105 22.11 9.12 -15.01
C ASN A 105 22.55 7.65 -15.12
N GLY A 106 21.65 6.75 -15.53
CA GLY A 106 21.95 5.33 -15.74
C GLY A 106 22.15 4.53 -14.46
N PHE A 107 21.71 5.02 -13.29
CA PHE A 107 21.70 4.24 -12.05
C PHE A 107 20.66 3.12 -12.10
N ILE A 108 19.56 3.34 -12.83
CA ILE A 108 18.54 2.34 -13.13
C ILE A 108 18.45 2.23 -14.65
N ARG A 109 18.59 1.02 -15.20
CA ARG A 109 18.60 0.75 -16.65
C ARG A 109 17.64 -0.38 -17.00
N PRO A 110 16.32 -0.10 -17.07
CA PRO A 110 15.36 -1.14 -17.47
C PRO A 110 15.57 -1.56 -18.94
N CYS A 111 15.43 -2.85 -19.24
CA CYS A 111 15.43 -3.36 -20.59
C CYS A 111 14.02 -3.35 -21.25
N PHE A 112 13.06 -2.73 -20.58
CA PHE A 112 11.65 -2.61 -20.97
C PHE A 112 11.20 -1.15 -20.83
N LYS A 113 10.04 -0.83 -21.39
CA LYS A 113 9.44 0.51 -21.24
C LYS A 113 8.97 0.71 -19.80
N LEU A 114 9.52 1.72 -19.12
CA LEU A 114 9.14 2.16 -17.79
C LEU A 114 8.49 3.54 -17.87
N ASP A 115 7.18 3.60 -17.65
CA ASP A 115 6.41 4.85 -17.65
C ASP A 115 6.25 5.35 -16.20
N LEU A 116 6.85 6.51 -15.89
CA LEU A 116 6.70 7.18 -14.60
C LEU A 116 5.65 8.28 -14.72
N LEU A 117 4.55 8.13 -14.01
CA LEU A 117 3.42 9.06 -14.01
C LEU A 117 3.26 9.71 -12.64
N SER A 118 2.96 11.01 -12.62
CA SER A 118 2.57 11.68 -11.39
C SER A 118 1.15 11.30 -11.01
N ILE A 119 0.92 11.12 -9.72
CA ILE A 119 -0.42 11.02 -9.15
C ILE A 119 -0.99 12.43 -8.98
N ASP A 120 -2.27 12.59 -9.26
CA ASP A 120 -3.11 13.72 -8.90
C ASP A 120 -4.55 13.25 -8.66
N GLU A 121 -5.43 14.13 -8.24
CA GLU A 121 -6.84 13.82 -7.94
C GLU A 121 -7.64 13.30 -9.15
N ASN A 122 -7.18 13.61 -10.37
CA ASN A 122 -7.82 13.16 -11.61
C ASN A 122 -7.23 11.87 -12.14
N THR A 123 -6.18 11.34 -11.49
CA THR A 123 -5.52 10.11 -11.90
C THR A 123 -6.48 8.94 -11.77
N VAL A 124 -6.67 8.21 -12.85
CA VAL A 124 -7.45 6.97 -12.88
C VAL A 124 -6.66 5.92 -13.64
N TYR A 125 -6.35 4.82 -12.99
CA TYR A 125 -5.80 3.64 -13.65
C TYR A 125 -6.90 2.62 -13.87
N THR A 126 -7.06 2.19 -15.13
CA THR A 126 -8.12 1.26 -15.51
C THR A 126 -7.55 0.11 -16.33
N GLU A 127 -7.85 -1.10 -15.92
CA GLU A 127 -7.71 -2.37 -16.64
C GLU A 127 -9.07 -3.07 -16.68
N PRO A 128 -9.29 -4.07 -17.52
CA PRO A 128 -10.60 -4.71 -17.67
C PRO A 128 -11.23 -5.21 -16.36
N LYS A 129 -10.42 -5.52 -15.36
CA LYS A 129 -10.88 -6.08 -14.07
C LYS A 129 -10.48 -5.25 -12.85
N VAL A 130 -9.66 -4.21 -13.03
CA VAL A 130 -9.11 -3.41 -11.93
C VAL A 130 -9.25 -1.93 -12.24
N LEU A 131 -9.82 -1.20 -11.31
CA LEU A 131 -9.86 0.26 -11.32
C LEU A 131 -9.19 0.76 -10.05
N VAL A 132 -8.21 1.65 -10.17
CA VAL A 132 -7.54 2.31 -9.04
C VAL A 132 -7.71 3.81 -9.17
N LYS A 133 -8.22 4.43 -8.10
CA LYS A 133 -8.36 5.88 -7.97
C LYS A 133 -7.62 6.34 -6.72
N PRO A 134 -6.58 7.16 -6.83
CA PRO A 134 -5.98 7.80 -5.69
C PRO A 134 -6.91 8.88 -5.11
N PHE A 135 -6.72 9.19 -3.84
CA PHE A 135 -7.36 10.33 -3.16
C PHE A 135 -6.38 10.90 -2.14
N PRO A 136 -6.40 12.24 -1.90
CA PRO A 136 -5.46 12.85 -0.97
C PRO A 136 -5.77 12.43 0.48
N VAL A 137 -4.71 12.30 1.29
CA VAL A 137 -4.79 12.01 2.72
C VAL A 137 -3.95 12.99 3.53
N ASP A 138 -4.13 13.03 4.86
CA ASP A 138 -3.43 13.97 5.74
C ASP A 138 -2.14 13.36 6.32
N HIS A 139 -1.02 13.64 5.68
CA HIS A 139 0.31 13.22 6.14
C HIS A 139 1.32 14.37 5.99
N GLY A 140 2.55 14.18 6.49
CA GLY A 140 3.60 15.22 6.47
C GLY A 140 4.13 15.61 5.08
N LEU A 141 3.82 14.77 4.06
CA LEU A 141 4.19 14.98 2.65
C LEU A 141 2.95 14.91 1.76
N GLU A 142 3.12 15.22 0.47
CA GLU A 142 2.12 14.89 -0.56
C GLU A 142 1.84 13.39 -0.53
N SER A 143 0.63 13.01 -0.12
CA SER A 143 0.27 11.62 0.18
C SER A 143 -1.11 11.24 -0.33
N TYR A 144 -1.25 9.99 -0.76
CA TYR A 144 -2.45 9.46 -1.37
C TYR A 144 -2.85 8.12 -0.77
N GLY A 145 -4.14 7.96 -0.51
CA GLY A 145 -4.79 6.67 -0.39
C GLY A 145 -5.29 6.18 -1.75
N PHE A 146 -5.73 4.92 -1.84
CA PHE A 146 -6.18 4.30 -3.08
C PHE A 146 -7.52 3.59 -2.87
N SER A 147 -8.53 3.99 -3.63
CA SER A 147 -9.78 3.24 -3.79
C SER A 147 -9.63 2.28 -4.96
N ILE A 148 -9.85 0.99 -4.73
CA ILE A 148 -9.56 -0.09 -5.66
C ILE A 148 -10.82 -0.92 -5.89
N SER A 149 -11.26 -1.02 -7.15
CA SER A 149 -12.39 -1.87 -7.54
C SER A 149 -11.92 -3.06 -8.37
N ILE A 150 -12.40 -4.26 -8.04
CA ILE A 150 -12.04 -5.52 -8.69
C ILE A 150 -13.34 -6.28 -8.99
N GLY A 151 -13.89 -6.05 -10.16
CA GLY A 151 -15.24 -6.53 -10.49
C GLY A 151 -16.28 -5.97 -9.51
N LYS A 152 -16.87 -6.84 -8.66
CA LYS A 152 -17.84 -6.43 -7.62
C LYS A 152 -17.21 -6.21 -6.24
N LYS A 153 -15.92 -6.44 -6.09
CA LYS A 153 -15.19 -6.28 -4.83
C LYS A 153 -14.49 -4.94 -4.76
N THR A 154 -14.38 -4.39 -3.57
CA THR A 154 -13.76 -3.09 -3.33
C THR A 154 -12.80 -3.15 -2.16
N ILE A 155 -11.64 -2.52 -2.34
CA ILE A 155 -10.62 -2.34 -1.30
C ILE A 155 -10.33 -0.84 -1.20
N CYS A 156 -10.08 -0.37 0.00
CA CYS A 156 -9.47 0.93 0.22
C CYS A 156 -8.14 0.72 0.96
N TYR A 157 -7.05 1.31 0.46
CA TYR A 157 -5.76 1.38 1.13
C TYR A 157 -5.44 2.84 1.43
N THR A 158 -5.18 3.17 2.68
CA THR A 158 -5.03 4.57 3.10
C THR A 158 -3.64 5.15 2.80
N GLY A 159 -2.59 4.30 2.68
CA GLY A 159 -1.24 4.79 2.91
C GLY A 159 -1.12 5.31 4.35
N ASP A 160 -0.16 6.20 4.59
CA ASP A 160 0.04 6.83 5.89
C ASP A 160 -0.81 8.10 5.99
N THR A 161 -1.49 8.26 7.12
CA THR A 161 -2.43 9.37 7.33
C THR A 161 -2.81 9.56 8.79
N SER A 162 -2.99 10.81 9.21
CA SER A 162 -3.84 11.12 10.35
C SER A 162 -5.30 10.78 10.04
N PRO A 163 -6.18 10.63 11.04
CA PRO A 163 -7.61 10.50 10.81
C PRO A 163 -8.13 11.65 9.94
N THR A 164 -8.71 11.33 8.79
CA THR A 164 -9.21 12.35 7.86
C THR A 164 -10.55 11.98 7.25
N ARG A 165 -11.40 12.98 7.01
CA ARG A 165 -12.68 12.81 6.34
C ARG A 165 -12.56 12.25 4.93
N ALA A 166 -11.46 12.55 4.24
CA ALA A 166 -11.21 12.03 2.91
C ALA A 166 -11.24 10.50 2.84
N VAL A 167 -10.67 9.80 3.85
CA VAL A 167 -10.75 8.33 3.93
C VAL A 167 -12.20 7.88 4.02
N VAL A 168 -13.01 8.52 4.89
CA VAL A 168 -14.42 8.15 5.05
C VAL A 168 -15.19 8.31 3.74
N ASP A 169 -14.98 9.42 3.03
CA ASP A 169 -15.73 9.73 1.81
C ASP A 169 -15.35 8.81 0.64
N HIS A 170 -14.06 8.48 0.49
CA HIS A 170 -13.57 7.64 -0.61
C HIS A 170 -13.65 6.13 -0.35
N CYS A 171 -13.75 5.70 0.93
CA CYS A 171 -13.78 4.28 1.32
C CYS A 171 -15.16 3.80 1.78
N LYS A 172 -16.23 4.55 1.50
CA LYS A 172 -17.58 4.22 1.95
C LYS A 172 -18.08 2.89 1.39
N GLY A 173 -18.48 1.98 2.28
CA GLY A 173 -19.08 0.69 1.94
C GLY A 173 -18.12 -0.33 1.36
N VAL A 174 -16.80 -0.17 1.53
CA VAL A 174 -15.79 -1.08 0.98
C VAL A 174 -15.84 -2.47 1.62
N ASP A 175 -15.50 -3.49 0.83
CA ASP A 175 -15.36 -4.85 1.36
C ASP A 175 -14.17 -4.95 2.31
N VAL A 176 -13.04 -4.30 2.00
CA VAL A 176 -11.84 -4.31 2.83
C VAL A 176 -11.27 -2.90 2.93
N LEU A 177 -11.12 -2.41 4.16
CA LEU A 177 -10.35 -1.22 4.48
C LEU A 177 -8.98 -1.66 5.03
N ILE A 178 -7.91 -1.36 4.31
CA ILE A 178 -6.53 -1.50 4.77
C ILE A 178 -6.11 -0.13 5.27
N HIS A 179 -6.03 0.04 6.59
CA HIS A 179 -5.74 1.31 7.23
C HIS A 179 -4.45 1.21 8.03
N GLU A 180 -3.62 2.26 7.97
CA GLU A 180 -2.48 2.35 8.86
C GLU A 180 -2.93 2.34 10.33
N ALA A 181 -2.09 1.78 11.18
CA ALA A 181 -2.26 1.72 12.63
C ALA A 181 -0.87 1.70 13.27
N THR A 182 -0.13 2.75 13.03
CA THR A 182 1.28 2.86 13.46
C THR A 182 1.38 2.83 14.98
N PHE A 183 0.34 3.31 15.68
CA PHE A 183 0.31 3.43 17.14
C PHE A 183 -0.92 2.76 17.77
N THR A 184 -0.82 2.47 19.08
CA THR A 184 -2.00 2.22 19.92
C THR A 184 -2.62 3.54 20.39
N SER A 185 -3.87 3.52 20.86
CA SER A 185 -4.57 4.70 21.38
C SER A 185 -3.89 5.35 22.59
N LEU A 186 -3.02 4.63 23.31
CA LEU A 186 -2.21 5.20 24.39
C LEU A 186 -1.23 6.28 23.91
N PHE A 187 -0.92 6.29 22.61
CA PHE A 187 0.00 7.22 21.96
C PHE A 187 -0.73 8.14 20.95
N GLU A 188 -2.03 8.39 21.14
CA GLU A 188 -2.87 9.17 20.21
C GLU A 188 -2.27 10.55 19.91
N SER A 189 -1.80 11.26 20.93
CA SER A 189 -1.19 12.60 20.76
C SER A 189 0.07 12.54 19.89
N GLU A 190 0.96 11.56 20.15
CA GLU A 190 2.18 11.34 19.38
C GLU A 190 1.85 10.95 17.93
N ALA A 191 0.87 10.05 17.75
CA ALA A 191 0.43 9.61 16.44
C ALA A 191 -0.03 10.79 15.57
N HIS A 192 -0.91 11.63 16.11
CA HIS A 192 -1.46 12.77 15.37
C HIS A 192 -0.43 13.87 15.13
N GLU A 193 0.52 14.10 16.05
CA GLU A 193 1.64 15.02 15.85
C GLU A 193 2.54 14.56 14.70
N GLN A 194 2.79 13.24 14.59
CA GLN A 194 3.56 12.64 13.51
C GLN A 194 2.73 12.40 12.22
N LYS A 195 1.47 12.82 12.18
CA LYS A 195 0.57 12.62 11.04
C LYS A 195 0.33 11.14 10.71
N HIS A 196 0.16 10.34 11.76
CA HIS A 196 -0.24 8.94 11.72
C HIS A 196 -1.54 8.69 12.47
N SER A 197 -2.04 7.46 12.38
CA SER A 197 -3.25 7.00 13.06
C SER A 197 -2.93 5.96 14.12
N THR A 198 -3.81 5.88 15.12
CA THR A 198 -3.85 4.76 16.06
C THR A 198 -4.75 3.63 15.51
N ALA A 199 -4.61 2.43 16.09
CA ALA A 199 -5.52 1.33 15.79
C ALA A 199 -6.98 1.67 16.13
N LEU A 200 -7.19 2.48 17.17
CA LEU A 200 -8.51 2.99 17.54
C LEU A 200 -9.08 3.96 16.48
N ASP A 201 -8.25 4.84 15.92
CA ASP A 201 -8.67 5.74 14.84
C ASP A 201 -9.07 4.94 13.59
N ALA A 202 -8.26 3.96 13.21
CA ALA A 202 -8.58 3.05 12.11
C ALA A 202 -9.93 2.36 12.32
N ALA A 203 -10.24 1.92 13.54
CA ALA A 203 -11.51 1.27 13.88
C ALA A 203 -12.70 2.25 13.80
N LYS A 204 -12.55 3.50 14.28
CA LYS A 204 -13.57 4.54 14.16
C LYS A 204 -13.87 4.85 12.69
N ILE A 205 -12.82 5.03 11.88
CA ILE A 205 -12.95 5.26 10.43
C ILE A 205 -13.62 4.06 9.74
N ALA A 206 -13.25 2.82 10.08
CA ALA A 206 -13.88 1.63 9.52
C ALA A 206 -15.40 1.58 9.80
N LEU A 207 -15.80 2.02 10.99
CA LEU A 207 -17.21 2.12 11.38
C LEU A 207 -17.94 3.20 10.55
N GLU A 208 -17.36 4.40 10.44
CA GLU A 208 -17.91 5.51 9.66
C GLU A 208 -17.99 5.18 8.15
N CYS A 209 -16.99 4.48 7.62
CA CYS A 209 -16.99 3.98 6.24
C CYS A 209 -18.02 2.88 6.00
N ASN A 210 -18.60 2.26 7.05
CA ASN A 210 -19.36 1.02 6.92
C ASN A 210 -18.56 -0.07 6.17
N ALA A 211 -17.26 -0.20 6.48
CA ALA A 211 -16.39 -1.21 5.92
C ALA A 211 -16.81 -2.61 6.39
N LYS A 212 -16.61 -3.66 5.56
CA LYS A 212 -16.93 -5.02 6.01
C LYS A 212 -15.82 -5.64 6.83
N ILE A 213 -14.56 -5.38 6.47
CA ILE A 213 -13.36 -5.86 7.15
C ILE A 213 -12.39 -4.70 7.30
N LEU A 214 -11.81 -4.55 8.50
CA LEU A 214 -10.67 -3.67 8.76
C LEU A 214 -9.39 -4.51 8.84
N VAL A 215 -8.37 -4.13 8.07
CA VAL A 215 -7.02 -4.69 8.16
C VAL A 215 -6.09 -3.59 8.66
N LEU A 216 -5.55 -3.77 9.86
CA LEU A 216 -4.54 -2.87 10.43
C LEU A 216 -3.19 -3.13 9.77
N PHE A 217 -2.57 -2.08 9.26
CA PHE A 217 -1.33 -2.12 8.48
C PHE A 217 -0.33 -1.07 9.00
N HIS A 218 0.91 -1.07 8.49
CA HIS A 218 1.94 -0.10 8.84
C HIS A 218 2.23 -0.04 10.35
N ILE A 219 2.59 -1.21 10.92
CA ILE A 219 2.71 -1.43 12.36
C ILE A 219 4.10 -1.01 12.85
N SER A 220 4.16 -0.10 13.83
CA SER A 220 5.42 0.25 14.50
C SER A 220 6.00 -0.94 15.26
N ALA A 221 7.33 -1.10 15.22
CA ALA A 221 8.04 -2.12 16.02
C ALA A 221 7.88 -1.91 17.54
N ARG A 222 7.35 -0.78 17.98
CA ARG A 222 7.07 -0.45 19.40
C ARG A 222 5.84 -1.19 19.94
N HIS A 223 4.99 -1.73 19.07
CA HIS A 223 3.70 -2.33 19.45
C HIS A 223 3.56 -3.75 18.95
N SER A 224 2.95 -4.61 19.79
CA SER A 224 2.58 -5.95 19.38
C SER A 224 1.30 -5.96 18.54
N ALA A 225 1.13 -7.00 17.72
CA ALA A 225 -0.09 -7.21 16.98
C ALA A 225 -1.32 -7.35 17.90
N GLU A 226 -1.12 -7.94 19.06
CA GLU A 226 -2.18 -8.18 20.04
C GLU A 226 -2.70 -6.86 20.64
N GLU A 227 -1.81 -5.95 21.03
CA GLU A 227 -2.18 -4.62 21.56
C GLU A 227 -3.03 -3.83 20.55
N LEU A 228 -2.57 -3.77 19.29
CA LEU A 228 -3.29 -3.08 18.22
C LEU A 228 -4.64 -3.74 17.89
N PHE A 229 -4.66 -5.08 17.89
CA PHE A 229 -5.90 -5.84 17.69
C PHE A 229 -6.95 -5.49 18.75
N TYR A 230 -6.61 -5.58 20.04
CA TYR A 230 -7.58 -5.30 21.10
C TYR A 230 -7.99 -3.83 21.14
N ASP A 231 -7.10 -2.90 20.80
CA ASP A 231 -7.39 -1.49 20.73
C ASP A 231 -8.47 -1.19 19.67
N ALA A 232 -8.35 -1.77 18.47
CA ALA A 232 -9.34 -1.63 17.41
C ALA A 232 -10.60 -2.49 17.63
N TYR A 233 -10.46 -3.73 18.07
CA TYR A 233 -11.54 -4.73 18.20
C TYR A 233 -12.65 -4.27 19.16
N ARG A 234 -12.36 -3.40 20.12
CA ARG A 234 -13.37 -2.83 21.02
C ARG A 234 -14.45 -2.06 20.25
N TYR A 235 -14.07 -1.43 19.14
CA TYR A 235 -14.95 -0.57 18.35
C TYR A 235 -15.40 -1.24 17.05
N PHE A 236 -14.52 -1.95 16.37
CA PHE A 236 -14.85 -2.63 15.11
C PHE A 236 -14.49 -4.11 15.20
N LYS A 237 -15.53 -4.96 15.27
CA LYS A 237 -15.35 -6.41 15.56
C LYS A 237 -14.69 -7.18 14.42
N ASN A 238 -14.90 -6.77 13.17
CA ASN A 238 -14.33 -7.47 12.02
C ASN A 238 -12.93 -6.92 11.66
N THR A 239 -12.04 -6.96 12.65
CA THR A 239 -10.67 -6.44 12.57
C THR A 239 -9.66 -7.57 12.45
N VAL A 240 -8.64 -7.35 11.62
CA VAL A 240 -7.47 -8.22 11.44
C VAL A 240 -6.22 -7.36 11.50
N VAL A 241 -5.14 -7.83 12.13
CA VAL A 241 -3.81 -7.21 12.02
C VAL A 241 -3.05 -7.92 10.92
N ALA A 242 -2.59 -7.18 9.92
CA ALA A 242 -1.78 -7.73 8.84
C ALA A 242 -0.46 -8.33 9.37
N LEU A 243 -0.05 -9.45 8.82
CA LEU A 243 1.23 -10.10 9.10
C LEU A 243 2.00 -10.30 7.79
N ASP A 244 3.33 -10.25 7.86
CA ASP A 244 4.19 -10.53 6.71
C ASP A 244 3.89 -11.92 6.11
N GLY A 245 3.56 -11.96 4.83
CA GLY A 245 3.19 -13.17 4.14
C GLY A 245 1.71 -13.56 4.23
N MET A 246 0.88 -12.82 5.00
CA MET A 246 -0.57 -13.05 5.06
C MET A 246 -1.21 -12.86 3.68
N VAL A 247 -2.21 -13.69 3.38
CA VAL A 247 -3.00 -13.61 2.14
C VAL A 247 -4.47 -13.49 2.47
N LEU A 248 -5.11 -12.45 1.95
CA LEU A 248 -6.56 -12.27 2.03
C LEU A 248 -7.19 -12.63 0.68
N ILE A 249 -8.17 -13.52 0.68
CA ILE A 249 -8.93 -13.92 -0.50
C ILE A 249 -10.21 -13.07 -0.55
N LEU A 250 -10.52 -12.47 -1.72
CA LEU A 250 -11.65 -11.55 -1.91
C LEU A 250 -12.90 -12.22 -2.46
#